data_de423d3121609e8e46ae189cb5c90af5
#
_entry.id   de423d3121609e8e46ae189cb5c90af5
#
_cell.length_a   1.000
_cell.length_b   1.000
_cell.length_c   1.000
_cell.angle_alpha   90.00
_cell.angle_beta   90.00
_cell.angle_gamma   90.00
#
_symmetry.space_group_name_H-M   'P 1'
#
loop_
_entity.id
_entity.type
_entity.pdbx_description
1 polymer ?
#
loop_
_entity_poly.entity_id
_entity_poly.type
_entity_poly.pdbx_seq_one_letter_code
_entity_poly.pdbx_strand_id
1 'polypeptide(L)'
;MFDLAIFALSMMLLAVTVFAKIRLRDWWLRACEFPRVQIACLAALTAALATVTDDPWRAYSLTASLSVLAVQQLKAAEPGHEDRCVPLLVSNVLTPNRNSQGLITQILEHQPDIVLTLETDDWWGEKLQSALGEGWPEIVSVPQDNLYGMHLFSRLELQGLEVKRLIQDDIPSIHGWIILKSGERIRLHALHPRPPSPQESDTSLWRDAELLLVGKEIREHAGPSLLIGDLNDVAWSRTTKLFTRVSGMLDPRRGRGMFSTFHAGHRLLRWPLDHIFVTEHFTLGQMQRLKEFGSDHFPILATLCYHPSRSDENDTPRPDAEDKADVKETIH
;
A
#
# COMPACT_ATOMS: atom_id res chain seq x y z
N MET A 1 -4.43 -7.49 41.80
CA MET A 1 -5.37 -7.38 40.63
C MET A 1 -4.77 -6.57 39.49
N PHE A 2 -4.15 -5.42 39.76
CA PHE A 2 -3.54 -4.57 38.72
C PHE A 2 -2.40 -5.29 37.99
N ASP A 3 -1.52 -5.95 38.72
CA ASP A 3 -0.36 -6.68 38.16
C ASP A 3 -0.77 -7.87 37.29
N LEU A 4 -1.82 -8.60 37.69
CA LEU A 4 -2.40 -9.69 36.92
C LEU A 4 -3.03 -9.17 35.59
N ALA A 5 -3.63 -7.98 35.60
CA ALA A 5 -4.18 -7.37 34.40
C ALA A 5 -3.08 -6.95 33.40
N ILE A 6 -1.98 -6.37 33.91
CA ILE A 6 -0.79 -6.03 33.07
C ILE A 6 -0.18 -7.28 32.46
N PHE A 7 -0.01 -8.35 33.25
CA PHE A 7 0.51 -9.62 32.75
C PHE A 7 -0.41 -10.24 31.69
N ALA A 8 -1.72 -10.31 31.96
CA ALA A 8 -2.69 -10.84 30.99
C ALA A 8 -2.70 -10.04 29.68
N LEU A 9 -2.64 -8.71 29.75
CA LEU A 9 -2.56 -7.85 28.58
C LEU A 9 -1.25 -8.09 27.80
N SER A 10 -0.12 -8.20 28.49
CA SER A 10 1.17 -8.49 27.85
C SER A 10 1.17 -9.84 27.13
N MET A 11 0.58 -10.87 27.73
CA MET A 11 0.44 -12.19 27.13
C MET A 11 -0.50 -12.18 25.92
N MET A 12 -1.60 -11.42 25.98
CA MET A 12 -2.50 -11.25 24.85
C MET A 12 -1.81 -10.53 23.67
N LEU A 13 -1.06 -9.48 23.93
CA LEU A 13 -0.30 -8.76 22.89
C LEU A 13 0.77 -9.66 22.26
N LEU A 14 1.43 -10.49 23.08
CA LEU A 14 2.39 -11.47 22.60
C LEU A 14 1.71 -12.54 21.71
N ALA A 15 0.56 -13.07 22.13
CA ALA A 15 -0.21 -14.05 21.37
C ALA A 15 -0.62 -13.50 19.99
N VAL A 16 -1.18 -12.28 19.94
CA VAL A 16 -1.53 -11.61 18.66
C VAL A 16 -0.29 -11.43 17.78
N THR A 17 0.84 -11.04 18.36
CA THR A 17 2.11 -10.87 17.61
C THR A 17 2.63 -12.21 17.06
N VAL A 18 2.44 -13.31 17.79
CA VAL A 18 2.80 -14.67 17.34
C VAL A 18 1.85 -15.13 16.24
N PHE A 19 0.53 -14.92 16.40
CA PHE A 19 -0.46 -15.27 15.37
C PHE A 19 -0.20 -14.54 14.05
N ALA A 20 0.22 -13.26 14.11
CA ALA A 20 0.64 -12.52 12.93
C ALA A 20 1.85 -13.14 12.17
N LYS A 21 2.59 -14.07 12.78
CA LYS A 21 3.72 -14.77 12.13
C LYS A 21 3.35 -16.16 11.59
N ILE A 22 2.13 -16.64 11.87
CA ILE A 22 1.68 -17.96 11.39
C ILE A 22 1.43 -17.88 9.87
N ARG A 23 1.90 -18.89 9.14
CA ARG A 23 1.90 -18.94 7.67
C ARG A 23 0.57 -19.40 7.04
N LEU A 24 -0.52 -19.44 7.81
CA LEU A 24 -1.84 -19.76 7.28
C LEU A 24 -2.46 -18.56 6.57
N ARG A 25 -3.36 -18.83 5.62
CA ARG A 25 -3.98 -17.83 4.75
C ARG A 25 -5.38 -17.40 5.20
N ASP A 26 -5.81 -17.87 6.37
CA ASP A 26 -7.10 -17.54 6.95
C ASP A 26 -7.19 -16.03 7.24
N TRP A 27 -8.30 -15.40 6.90
CA TRP A 27 -8.50 -13.97 7.01
C TRP A 27 -8.28 -13.42 8.44
N TRP A 28 -8.72 -14.16 9.46
CA TRP A 28 -8.60 -13.72 10.87
C TRP A 28 -7.14 -13.72 11.38
N LEU A 29 -6.30 -14.62 10.87
CA LEU A 29 -4.86 -14.60 11.15
C LEU A 29 -4.19 -13.42 10.46
N ARG A 30 -4.60 -13.12 9.23
CA ARG A 30 -4.12 -11.95 8.49
C ARG A 30 -4.55 -10.65 9.16
N ALA A 31 -5.75 -10.60 9.72
CA ALA A 31 -6.21 -9.45 10.51
C ALA A 31 -5.30 -9.15 11.71
N CYS A 32 -4.62 -10.15 12.30
CA CYS A 32 -3.64 -9.93 13.38
C CYS A 32 -2.39 -9.16 12.93
N GLU A 33 -2.09 -9.09 11.64
CA GLU A 33 -0.96 -8.30 11.11
C GLU A 33 -1.23 -6.79 11.13
N PHE A 34 -2.51 -6.36 11.10
CA PHE A 34 -2.90 -4.96 10.97
C PHE A 34 -2.55 -4.08 12.19
N PRO A 35 -2.86 -4.43 13.44
CA PRO A 35 -2.74 -3.52 14.58
C PRO A 35 -1.31 -3.36 15.13
N ARG A 36 -0.28 -3.45 14.32
CA ARG A 36 1.14 -3.42 14.76
C ARG A 36 1.49 -2.19 15.57
N VAL A 37 1.01 -1.01 15.15
CA VAL A 37 1.32 0.25 15.84
C VAL A 37 0.57 0.32 17.17
N GLN A 38 -0.70 -0.09 17.17
CA GLN A 38 -1.52 -0.13 18.37
C GLN A 38 -0.91 -1.11 19.39
N ILE A 39 -0.47 -2.28 18.93
CA ILE A 39 0.25 -3.27 19.76
C ILE A 39 1.54 -2.66 20.30
N ALA A 40 2.32 -1.94 19.50
CA ALA A 40 3.54 -1.28 19.92
C ALA A 40 3.28 -0.21 20.99
N CYS A 41 2.27 0.64 20.79
CA CYS A 41 1.88 1.67 21.75
C CYS A 41 1.39 1.05 23.09
N LEU A 42 0.57 0.00 23.01
CA LEU A 42 0.10 -0.71 24.19
C LEU A 42 1.25 -1.44 24.91
N ALA A 43 2.17 -2.05 24.17
CA ALA A 43 3.36 -2.68 24.73
C ALA A 43 4.28 -1.67 25.40
N ALA A 44 4.46 -0.48 24.83
CA ALA A 44 5.23 0.61 25.45
C ALA A 44 4.55 1.10 26.74
N LEU A 45 3.22 1.23 26.74
CA LEU A 45 2.46 1.61 27.92
C LEU A 45 2.55 0.54 29.03
N THR A 46 2.38 -0.75 28.67
CA THR A 46 2.51 -1.85 29.65
C THR A 46 3.93 -1.95 30.23
N ALA A 47 4.96 -1.68 29.41
CA ALA A 47 6.32 -1.59 29.91
C ALA A 47 6.53 -0.44 30.89
N ALA A 48 6.02 0.75 30.57
CA ALA A 48 6.09 1.91 31.46
C ALA A 48 5.38 1.64 32.80
N LEU A 49 4.19 1.01 32.74
CA LEU A 49 3.46 0.64 33.95
C LEU A 49 4.19 -0.43 34.78
N ALA A 50 4.83 -1.42 34.12
CA ALA A 50 5.63 -2.44 34.78
C ALA A 50 6.86 -1.87 35.51
N THR A 51 7.37 -0.69 35.15
CA THR A 51 8.49 -0.07 35.86
C THR A 51 8.10 0.49 37.25
N VAL A 52 6.82 0.71 37.47
CA VAL A 52 6.26 1.29 38.74
C VAL A 52 5.79 0.20 39.69
N THR A 53 5.81 -1.07 39.27
CA THR A 53 5.41 -2.24 40.06
C THR A 53 6.64 -3.00 40.55
N ASP A 54 6.64 -3.52 41.78
CA ASP A 54 7.77 -4.29 42.36
C ASP A 54 7.65 -5.81 42.14
N ASP A 55 7.10 -6.23 40.99
CA ASP A 55 6.78 -7.62 40.64
C ASP A 55 7.94 -8.33 39.92
N PRO A 56 8.21 -9.62 40.18
CA PRO A 56 9.21 -10.45 39.47
C PRO A 56 9.01 -10.57 37.94
N TRP A 57 7.81 -10.25 37.45
CA TRP A 57 7.47 -10.25 36.01
C TRP A 57 7.94 -9.03 35.23
N ARG A 58 8.52 -8.05 35.93
CA ARG A 58 9.04 -6.77 35.38
C ARG A 58 9.99 -6.98 34.20
N ALA A 59 10.91 -7.92 34.31
CA ALA A 59 11.91 -8.18 33.27
C ALA A 59 11.30 -8.70 31.97
N TYR A 60 10.25 -9.52 32.06
CA TYR A 60 9.58 -10.09 30.87
C TYR A 60 8.75 -9.06 30.11
N SER A 61 8.14 -8.13 30.83
CA SER A 61 7.37 -7.02 30.23
C SER A 61 8.27 -6.01 29.50
N LEU A 62 9.45 -5.73 30.04
CA LEU A 62 10.43 -4.82 29.45
C LEU A 62 11.09 -5.40 28.20
N THR A 63 11.48 -6.66 28.20
CA THR A 63 12.10 -7.30 27.04
C THR A 63 11.14 -7.45 25.87
N ALA A 64 9.86 -7.74 26.10
CA ALA A 64 8.84 -7.81 25.07
C ALA A 64 8.59 -6.45 24.41
N SER A 65 8.67 -5.36 25.16
CA SER A 65 8.37 -4.01 24.69
C SER A 65 9.52 -3.35 23.93
N LEU A 66 10.76 -3.58 24.34
CA LEU A 66 11.95 -3.02 23.68
C LEU A 66 12.21 -3.64 22.31
N SER A 67 11.83 -4.91 22.09
CA SER A 67 11.96 -5.56 20.78
C SER A 67 11.01 -4.98 19.71
N VAL A 68 9.96 -4.29 20.11
CA VAL A 68 8.99 -3.66 19.21
C VAL A 68 9.44 -2.24 18.77
N LEU A 69 10.24 -1.55 19.61
CA LEU A 69 10.63 -0.15 19.38
C LEU A 69 11.90 0.01 18.51
N ALA A 70 12.62 -1.07 18.28
CA ALA A 70 13.98 -1.02 17.72
C ALA A 70 14.04 -1.02 16.20
N VAL A 71 13.24 -0.31 15.43
CA VAL A 71 13.62 0.01 14.01
C VAL A 71 12.73 1.09 13.41
N GLN A 72 13.12 2.34 13.49
CA GLN A 72 12.71 3.35 12.50
C GLN A 72 13.82 4.36 12.30
N GLN A 73 14.57 4.24 11.22
CA GLN A 73 15.46 5.31 10.74
C GLN A 73 14.67 6.20 9.77
N LEU A 74 14.59 7.48 10.06
CA LEU A 74 14.00 8.49 9.17
C LEU A 74 15.01 8.84 8.06
N LYS A 75 14.59 8.71 6.80
CA LYS A 75 15.37 9.16 5.63
C LYS A 75 14.78 10.47 5.11
N ALA A 76 15.65 11.43 4.75
CA ALA A 76 15.23 12.67 4.11
C ALA A 76 14.76 12.44 2.66
N ALA A 77 13.83 13.28 2.18
CA ALA A 77 13.45 13.33 0.76
C ALA A 77 14.59 13.93 -0.07
N GLU A 78 14.82 13.44 -1.27
CA GLU A 78 15.85 13.96 -2.18
C GLU A 78 15.18 14.64 -3.38
N PRO A 79 15.55 15.89 -3.70
CA PRO A 79 15.03 16.58 -4.86
C PRO A 79 15.55 15.94 -6.16
N GLY A 80 14.66 15.76 -7.14
CA GLY A 80 14.99 15.29 -8.48
C GLY A 80 14.82 16.39 -9.52
N HIS A 81 15.21 16.12 -10.77
CA HIS A 81 14.91 16.99 -11.92
C HIS A 81 13.43 16.90 -12.25
N GLU A 82 12.72 18.03 -12.38
CA GLU A 82 11.27 18.10 -12.56
C GLU A 82 10.76 17.28 -13.75
N ASP A 83 11.47 17.27 -14.88
CA ASP A 83 11.10 16.52 -16.09
C ASP A 83 11.11 14.99 -15.90
N ARG A 84 11.79 14.50 -14.87
CA ARG A 84 11.88 13.09 -14.50
C ARG A 84 11.03 12.74 -13.28
N CYS A 85 10.28 13.69 -12.76
CA CYS A 85 9.41 13.48 -11.62
C CYS A 85 7.97 13.26 -12.07
N VAL A 86 7.27 12.36 -11.37
CA VAL A 86 5.86 12.03 -11.56
C VAL A 86 5.11 12.32 -10.28
N PRO A 87 4.43 13.47 -10.17
CA PRO A 87 3.41 13.67 -9.16
C PRO A 87 2.22 12.77 -9.45
N LEU A 88 1.80 11.96 -8.48
CA LEU A 88 0.66 11.06 -8.62
C LEU A 88 -0.25 11.10 -7.40
N LEU A 89 -1.54 10.86 -7.63
CA LEU A 89 -2.56 10.75 -6.60
C LEU A 89 -3.28 9.40 -6.74
N VAL A 90 -3.38 8.66 -5.63
CA VAL A 90 -4.17 7.43 -5.54
C VAL A 90 -5.28 7.64 -4.53
N SER A 91 -6.50 7.25 -4.87
CA SER A 91 -7.66 7.38 -4.00
C SER A 91 -8.65 6.24 -4.22
N ASN A 92 -8.90 5.45 -3.20
CA ASN A 92 -10.10 4.64 -3.10
C ASN A 92 -11.26 5.59 -2.73
N VAL A 93 -12.30 5.65 -3.56
CA VAL A 93 -13.38 6.63 -3.40
C VAL A 93 -14.56 6.10 -2.58
N LEU A 94 -14.62 4.79 -2.35
CA LEU A 94 -15.76 4.07 -1.77
C LEU A 94 -17.03 4.28 -2.63
N THR A 95 -17.41 3.34 -3.47
CA THR A 95 -18.49 3.48 -4.46
C THR A 95 -19.77 4.17 -3.93
N PRO A 96 -20.29 3.88 -2.73
CA PRO A 96 -21.47 4.58 -2.19
C PRO A 96 -21.23 6.04 -1.80
N ASN A 97 -19.98 6.47 -1.61
CA ASN A 97 -19.68 7.87 -1.36
C ASN A 97 -19.93 8.69 -2.63
N ARG A 98 -20.67 9.78 -2.50
CA ARG A 98 -21.06 10.65 -3.63
C ARG A 98 -20.45 12.07 -3.52
N ASN A 99 -19.47 12.27 -2.66
CA ASN A 99 -18.75 13.54 -2.54
C ASN A 99 -17.59 13.65 -3.54
N SER A 100 -17.91 13.61 -4.83
CA SER A 100 -16.90 13.77 -5.89
C SER A 100 -16.20 15.13 -5.83
N GLN A 101 -16.92 16.19 -5.45
CA GLN A 101 -16.38 17.56 -5.37
C GLN A 101 -15.24 17.65 -4.37
N GLY A 102 -15.30 16.91 -3.25
CA GLY A 102 -14.26 16.88 -2.25
C GLY A 102 -12.93 16.30 -2.78
N LEU A 103 -12.98 15.25 -3.62
CA LEU A 103 -11.81 14.69 -4.27
C LEU A 103 -11.34 15.56 -5.44
N ILE A 104 -12.25 15.99 -6.33
CA ILE A 104 -11.94 16.81 -7.49
C ILE A 104 -11.22 18.10 -7.09
N THR A 105 -11.69 18.78 -6.02
CA THR A 105 -11.02 19.97 -5.49
C THR A 105 -9.56 19.68 -5.12
N GLN A 106 -9.28 18.58 -4.46
CA GLN A 106 -7.92 18.22 -4.09
C GLN A 106 -7.05 17.86 -5.31
N ILE A 107 -7.60 17.18 -6.32
CA ILE A 107 -6.89 16.88 -7.57
C ILE A 107 -6.53 18.19 -8.29
N LEU A 108 -7.48 19.13 -8.40
CA LEU A 108 -7.27 20.44 -9.04
C LEU A 108 -6.32 21.34 -8.26
N GLU A 109 -6.28 21.24 -6.92
CA GLU A 109 -5.35 21.98 -6.06
C GLU A 109 -3.90 21.48 -6.22
N HIS A 110 -3.72 20.18 -6.24
CA HIS A 110 -2.38 19.55 -6.27
C HIS A 110 -1.85 19.24 -7.66
N GLN A 111 -2.70 19.24 -8.68
CA GLN A 111 -2.33 19.06 -10.09
C GLN A 111 -1.39 17.87 -10.37
N PRO A 112 -1.69 16.63 -9.87
CA PRO A 112 -0.84 15.47 -10.13
C PRO A 112 -0.81 15.14 -11.62
N ASP A 113 0.31 14.60 -12.13
CA ASP A 113 0.39 14.13 -13.52
C ASP A 113 -0.42 12.84 -13.72
N ILE A 114 -0.57 12.02 -12.68
CA ILE A 114 -1.35 10.78 -12.70
C ILE A 114 -2.36 10.78 -11.56
N VAL A 115 -3.60 10.39 -11.86
CA VAL A 115 -4.68 10.17 -10.88
C VAL A 115 -5.21 8.76 -11.07
N LEU A 116 -5.08 7.91 -10.04
CA LEU A 116 -5.75 6.62 -9.97
C LEU A 116 -6.89 6.70 -8.96
N THR A 117 -8.09 6.39 -9.41
CA THR A 117 -9.25 6.24 -8.52
C THR A 117 -9.76 4.80 -8.54
N LEU A 118 -10.08 4.27 -7.38
CA LEU A 118 -10.52 2.89 -7.15
C LEU A 118 -11.91 2.89 -6.52
N GLU A 119 -12.63 1.79 -6.67
CA GLU A 119 -14.05 1.65 -6.30
C GLU A 119 -14.96 2.65 -7.02
N THR A 120 -14.74 2.84 -8.30
CA THR A 120 -15.48 3.79 -9.13
C THR A 120 -16.51 3.09 -10.01
N ASP A 121 -17.76 3.52 -9.90
CA ASP A 121 -18.85 3.17 -10.83
C ASP A 121 -18.98 4.18 -11.98
N ASP A 122 -19.99 4.01 -12.84
CA ASP A 122 -20.26 4.92 -13.96
C ASP A 122 -20.47 6.37 -13.48
N TRP A 123 -21.17 6.57 -12.36
CA TRP A 123 -21.40 7.90 -11.81
C TRP A 123 -20.09 8.61 -11.42
N TRP A 124 -19.17 7.90 -10.77
CA TRP A 124 -17.85 8.43 -10.46
C TRP A 124 -17.06 8.73 -11.72
N GLY A 125 -17.09 7.83 -12.71
CA GLY A 125 -16.47 8.01 -14.02
C GLY A 125 -16.92 9.30 -14.71
N GLU A 126 -18.24 9.51 -14.81
CA GLU A 126 -18.82 10.72 -15.38
C GLU A 126 -18.38 12.00 -14.66
N LYS A 127 -18.39 12.01 -13.31
CA LYS A 127 -17.98 13.17 -12.52
C LYS A 127 -16.51 13.52 -12.69
N LEU A 128 -15.65 12.49 -12.64
CA LEU A 128 -14.21 12.68 -12.81
C LEU A 128 -13.87 13.10 -14.24
N GLN A 129 -14.43 12.45 -15.25
CA GLN A 129 -14.18 12.78 -16.65
C GLN A 129 -14.65 14.19 -16.99
N SER A 130 -15.82 14.61 -16.50
CA SER A 130 -16.32 15.97 -16.70
C SER A 130 -15.42 17.03 -16.08
N ALA A 131 -14.78 16.74 -14.95
CA ALA A 131 -13.95 17.71 -14.23
C ALA A 131 -12.47 17.71 -14.69
N LEU A 132 -11.96 16.55 -15.11
CA LEU A 132 -10.53 16.35 -15.37
C LEU A 132 -10.20 16.18 -16.85
N GLY A 133 -11.17 15.80 -17.71
CA GLY A 133 -10.92 15.35 -19.08
C GLY A 133 -10.09 16.30 -19.95
N GLU A 134 -10.26 17.62 -19.81
CA GLU A 134 -9.44 18.60 -20.55
C GLU A 134 -7.98 18.67 -20.03
N GLY A 135 -7.79 18.51 -18.72
CA GLY A 135 -6.48 18.64 -18.09
C GLY A 135 -5.68 17.33 -18.03
N TRP A 136 -6.35 16.17 -18.16
CA TRP A 136 -5.79 14.83 -18.16
C TRP A 136 -6.32 14.05 -19.37
N PRO A 137 -5.75 14.27 -20.56
CA PRO A 137 -6.30 13.75 -21.82
C PRO A 137 -6.22 12.23 -21.97
N GLU A 138 -5.28 11.57 -21.29
CA GLU A 138 -5.14 10.12 -21.32
C GLU A 138 -6.01 9.49 -20.22
N ILE A 139 -6.99 8.68 -20.62
CA ILE A 139 -7.99 8.12 -19.71
C ILE A 139 -8.14 6.61 -19.94
N VAL A 140 -8.06 5.81 -18.87
CA VAL A 140 -8.52 4.43 -18.83
C VAL A 140 -9.71 4.35 -17.89
N SER A 141 -10.83 3.86 -18.39
CA SER A 141 -12.10 3.78 -17.66
C SER A 141 -12.56 2.32 -17.57
N VAL A 142 -12.70 1.82 -16.36
CA VAL A 142 -13.21 0.49 -16.05
C VAL A 142 -14.23 0.61 -14.91
N PRO A 143 -15.40 1.22 -15.15
CA PRO A 143 -16.42 1.38 -14.12
C PRO A 143 -17.02 0.04 -13.73
N GLN A 144 -17.23 -0.19 -12.45
CA GLN A 144 -17.95 -1.36 -11.91
C GLN A 144 -18.69 -0.95 -10.63
N ASP A 145 -19.83 -1.59 -10.38
CA ASP A 145 -20.66 -1.37 -9.18
C ASP A 145 -20.38 -2.38 -8.06
N ASN A 146 -19.37 -3.22 -8.25
CA ASN A 146 -18.96 -4.30 -7.33
C ASN A 146 -17.75 -3.91 -6.43
N LEU A 147 -17.45 -2.64 -6.24
CA LEU A 147 -16.32 -2.10 -5.49
C LEU A 147 -14.93 -2.28 -6.14
N TYR A 148 -14.85 -2.80 -7.39
CA TYR A 148 -13.55 -3.02 -8.07
C TYR A 148 -13.38 -2.18 -9.34
N GLY A 149 -14.30 -1.27 -9.63
CA GLY A 149 -14.12 -0.34 -10.73
C GLY A 149 -12.93 0.59 -10.50
N MET A 150 -12.27 0.99 -11.58
CA MET A 150 -11.11 1.88 -11.52
C MET A 150 -11.03 2.83 -12.71
N HIS A 151 -10.50 4.03 -12.45
CA HIS A 151 -10.20 5.01 -13.48
C HIS A 151 -8.78 5.53 -13.31
N LEU A 152 -8.07 5.60 -14.41
CA LEU A 152 -6.73 6.20 -14.48
C LEU A 152 -6.81 7.42 -15.41
N PHE A 153 -6.40 8.58 -14.90
CA PHE A 153 -6.26 9.83 -15.66
C PHE A 153 -4.79 10.23 -15.68
N SER A 154 -4.28 10.65 -16.84
CA SER A 154 -2.89 11.04 -16.97
C SER A 154 -2.72 12.26 -17.87
N ARG A 155 -1.79 13.13 -17.48
CA ARG A 155 -1.24 14.22 -18.31
C ARG A 155 -0.05 13.75 -19.13
N LEU A 156 0.55 12.65 -18.72
CA LEU A 156 1.67 12.03 -19.41
C LEU A 156 1.10 11.05 -20.43
N GLU A 157 1.80 10.93 -21.55
CA GLU A 157 1.47 9.95 -22.58
C GLU A 157 1.46 8.54 -22.00
N LEU A 158 0.41 7.78 -22.28
CA LEU A 158 0.26 6.38 -21.91
C LEU A 158 0.38 5.48 -23.14
N GLN A 159 1.17 4.43 -23.07
CA GLN A 159 1.40 3.51 -24.19
C GLN A 159 1.12 2.06 -23.82
N GLY A 160 0.56 1.29 -24.75
CA GLY A 160 0.34 -0.15 -24.60
C GLY A 160 -0.47 -0.52 -23.38
N LEU A 161 -1.53 0.26 -23.11
CA LEU A 161 -2.41 0.04 -21.97
C LEU A 161 -3.26 -1.22 -22.17
N GLU A 162 -3.29 -2.05 -21.15
CA GLU A 162 -4.08 -3.28 -21.09
C GLU A 162 -4.83 -3.34 -19.76
N VAL A 163 -6.12 -3.65 -19.84
CA VAL A 163 -6.92 -4.05 -18.66
C VAL A 163 -6.87 -5.55 -18.56
N LYS A 164 -6.24 -6.07 -17.50
CA LYS A 164 -6.13 -7.51 -17.25
C LYS A 164 -7.06 -7.92 -16.12
N ARG A 165 -7.43 -9.20 -16.11
CA ARG A 165 -8.13 -9.91 -15.03
C ARG A 165 -7.29 -11.14 -14.72
N LEU A 166 -6.34 -10.98 -13.77
CA LEU A 166 -5.25 -11.95 -13.60
C LEU A 166 -5.68 -13.22 -12.88
N ILE A 167 -6.54 -13.10 -11.88
CA ILE A 167 -6.98 -14.20 -11.01
C ILE A 167 -8.49 -14.40 -11.09
N GLN A 168 -9.26 -13.31 -11.09
CA GLN A 168 -10.72 -13.34 -11.08
C GLN A 168 -11.27 -12.45 -12.19
N ASP A 169 -12.33 -12.91 -12.86
CA ASP A 169 -12.89 -12.23 -14.03
C ASP A 169 -13.53 -10.87 -13.72
N ASP A 170 -13.86 -10.64 -12.45
CA ASP A 170 -14.49 -9.41 -11.95
C ASP A 170 -13.52 -8.42 -11.30
N ILE A 171 -12.22 -8.75 -11.18
CA ILE A 171 -11.19 -7.90 -10.60
C ILE A 171 -10.26 -7.38 -11.71
N PRO A 172 -10.43 -6.13 -12.15
CA PRO A 172 -9.56 -5.53 -13.17
C PRO A 172 -8.25 -5.02 -12.56
N SER A 173 -7.22 -5.02 -13.39
CA SER A 173 -5.96 -4.32 -13.15
C SER A 173 -5.52 -3.62 -14.42
N ILE A 174 -4.84 -2.46 -14.30
CA ILE A 174 -4.38 -1.67 -15.46
C ILE A 174 -2.88 -1.79 -15.55
N HIS A 175 -2.38 -2.14 -16.74
CA HIS A 175 -0.97 -2.30 -17.05
C HIS A 175 -0.61 -1.52 -18.30
N GLY A 176 0.63 -1.00 -18.37
CA GLY A 176 1.10 -0.26 -19.55
C GLY A 176 2.37 0.51 -19.26
N TRP A 177 2.55 1.60 -19.97
CA TRP A 177 3.72 2.45 -19.88
C TRP A 177 3.33 3.90 -19.73
N ILE A 178 4.08 4.61 -18.90
CA ILE A 178 4.06 6.06 -18.77
C ILE A 178 5.30 6.59 -19.48
N ILE A 179 5.15 7.62 -20.29
CA ILE A 179 6.27 8.34 -20.90
C ILE A 179 6.50 9.61 -20.09
N LEU A 180 7.65 9.74 -19.43
CA LEU A 180 8.02 10.93 -18.70
C LEU A 180 8.21 12.12 -19.62
N LYS A 181 8.13 13.34 -19.08
CA LYS A 181 8.41 14.59 -19.83
C LYS A 181 9.83 14.59 -20.43
N SER A 182 10.76 13.87 -19.83
CA SER A 182 12.13 13.65 -20.29
C SER A 182 12.27 12.52 -21.33
N GLY A 183 11.18 11.82 -21.67
CA GLY A 183 11.12 10.78 -22.70
C GLY A 183 11.38 9.35 -22.22
N GLU A 184 11.75 9.12 -20.98
CA GLU A 184 11.93 7.76 -20.45
C GLU A 184 10.59 7.04 -20.26
N ARG A 185 10.62 5.72 -20.50
CA ARG A 185 9.46 4.83 -20.34
C ARG A 185 9.48 4.14 -18.99
N ILE A 186 8.38 4.27 -18.25
CA ILE A 186 8.19 3.65 -16.94
C ILE A 186 7.05 2.64 -17.03
N ARG A 187 7.27 1.41 -16.62
CA ARG A 187 6.20 0.41 -16.54
C ARG A 187 5.24 0.76 -15.42
N LEU A 188 3.95 0.80 -15.72
CA LEU A 188 2.87 1.06 -14.76
C LEU A 188 2.05 -0.20 -14.50
N HIS A 189 1.79 -0.45 -13.21
CA HIS A 189 0.82 -1.44 -12.76
C HIS A 189 -0.12 -0.77 -11.75
N ALA A 190 -1.42 -0.77 -12.01
CA ALA A 190 -2.45 -0.29 -11.08
C ALA A 190 -3.32 -1.47 -10.65
N LEU A 191 -3.36 -1.76 -9.35
CA LEU A 191 -3.99 -2.95 -8.78
C LEU A 191 -5.01 -2.59 -7.70
N HIS A 192 -6.07 -3.39 -7.62
CA HIS A 192 -7.01 -3.40 -6.50
C HIS A 192 -7.50 -4.84 -6.25
N PRO A 193 -6.63 -5.72 -5.70
CA PRO A 193 -6.97 -7.11 -5.47
C PRO A 193 -7.99 -7.28 -4.34
N ARG A 194 -8.76 -8.36 -4.38
CA ARG A 194 -9.82 -8.68 -3.41
C ARG A 194 -9.27 -8.86 -1.99
N PRO A 195 -9.85 -8.18 -0.96
CA PRO A 195 -9.41 -8.36 0.42
C PRO A 195 -9.76 -9.73 0.98
N PRO A 196 -8.95 -10.29 1.88
CA PRO A 196 -9.35 -11.42 2.70
C PRO A 196 -10.27 -10.94 3.83
N SER A 197 -11.56 -10.97 3.59
CA SER A 197 -12.57 -10.57 4.57
C SER A 197 -13.75 -11.55 4.54
N PRO A 198 -14.53 -11.71 5.63
CA PRO A 198 -15.64 -12.66 5.67
C PRO A 198 -16.72 -12.44 4.59
N GLN A 199 -16.82 -11.21 4.06
CA GLN A 199 -17.78 -10.85 3.01
C GLN A 199 -17.23 -11.07 1.60
N GLU A 200 -15.90 -11.15 1.45
CA GLU A 200 -15.22 -11.18 0.16
C GLU A 200 -14.51 -12.52 -0.11
N SER A 201 -13.68 -12.96 0.82
CA SER A 201 -12.91 -14.21 0.71
C SER A 201 -12.44 -14.70 2.06
N ASP A 202 -12.64 -15.99 2.35
CA ASP A 202 -12.18 -16.64 3.59
C ASP A 202 -10.64 -16.73 3.67
N THR A 203 -9.94 -16.58 2.53
CA THR A 203 -8.48 -16.67 2.45
C THR A 203 -7.88 -15.51 1.68
N SER A 204 -6.61 -15.21 1.93
CA SER A 204 -5.84 -14.21 1.17
C SER A 204 -5.31 -14.72 -0.17
N LEU A 205 -5.65 -15.95 -0.56
CA LEU A 205 -4.99 -16.65 -1.67
C LEU A 205 -5.08 -15.87 -2.99
N TRP A 206 -6.25 -15.35 -3.34
CA TRP A 206 -6.45 -14.64 -4.61
C TRP A 206 -5.68 -13.32 -4.67
N ARG A 207 -5.73 -12.54 -3.58
CA ARG A 207 -4.93 -11.32 -3.44
C ARG A 207 -3.43 -11.61 -3.53
N ASP A 208 -2.99 -12.61 -2.77
CA ASP A 208 -1.58 -12.99 -2.69
C ASP A 208 -1.09 -13.48 -4.07
N ALA A 209 -1.89 -14.29 -4.78
CA ALA A 209 -1.56 -14.76 -6.12
C ALA A 209 -1.44 -13.63 -7.13
N GLU A 210 -2.39 -12.67 -7.15
CA GLU A 210 -2.36 -11.52 -8.05
C GLU A 210 -1.09 -10.69 -7.84
N LEU A 211 -0.76 -10.36 -6.58
CA LEU A 211 0.44 -9.61 -6.24
C LEU A 211 1.72 -10.34 -6.67
N LEU A 212 1.79 -11.65 -6.45
CA LEU A 212 2.98 -12.43 -6.80
C LEU A 212 3.15 -12.63 -8.30
N LEU A 213 2.06 -12.75 -9.07
CA LEU A 213 2.10 -12.79 -10.54
C LEU A 213 2.67 -11.48 -11.10
N VAL A 214 2.14 -10.34 -10.64
CA VAL A 214 2.64 -9.03 -11.06
C VAL A 214 4.08 -8.81 -10.58
N GLY A 215 4.42 -9.25 -9.36
CA GLY A 215 5.79 -9.18 -8.85
C GLY A 215 6.80 -9.95 -9.69
N LYS A 216 6.43 -11.12 -10.22
CA LYS A 216 7.26 -11.88 -11.18
C LYS A 216 7.42 -11.13 -12.51
N GLU A 217 6.32 -10.63 -13.08
CA GLU A 217 6.35 -9.86 -14.33
C GLU A 217 7.29 -8.64 -14.20
N ILE A 218 7.22 -7.91 -13.08
CA ILE A 218 8.11 -6.77 -12.81
C ILE A 218 9.58 -7.21 -12.76
N ARG A 219 9.88 -8.29 -12.04
CA ARG A 219 11.24 -8.81 -11.94
C ARG A 219 11.81 -9.25 -13.29
N GLU A 220 11.00 -9.93 -14.08
CA GLU A 220 11.41 -10.43 -15.41
C GLU A 220 11.63 -9.28 -16.40
N HIS A 221 10.87 -8.19 -16.26
CA HIS A 221 11.02 -7.00 -17.10
C HIS A 221 12.33 -6.24 -16.84
N ALA A 222 12.86 -6.27 -15.60
CA ALA A 222 14.14 -5.68 -15.17
C ALA A 222 14.34 -4.19 -15.55
N GLY A 223 13.26 -3.40 -15.62
CA GLY A 223 13.28 -1.97 -15.97
C GLY A 223 12.57 -1.10 -14.94
N PRO A 224 12.58 0.23 -15.11
CA PRO A 224 11.90 1.14 -14.21
C PRO A 224 10.41 0.85 -14.19
N SER A 225 9.90 0.53 -13.02
CA SER A 225 8.51 0.13 -12.81
C SER A 225 7.91 0.83 -11.60
N LEU A 226 6.62 1.13 -11.71
CA LEU A 226 5.76 1.74 -10.70
C LEU A 226 4.54 0.85 -10.51
N LEU A 227 4.23 0.50 -9.27
CA LEU A 227 2.98 -0.16 -8.90
C LEU A 227 2.23 0.71 -7.90
N ILE A 228 0.96 0.99 -8.19
CA ILE A 228 0.08 1.83 -7.36
C ILE A 228 -1.27 1.16 -7.17
N GLY A 229 -1.91 1.42 -6.05
CA GLY A 229 -3.27 0.97 -5.78
C GLY A 229 -3.53 0.65 -4.33
N ASP A 230 -4.77 0.26 -4.04
CA ASP A 230 -5.18 -0.33 -2.77
C ASP A 230 -4.91 -1.84 -2.84
N LEU A 231 -3.92 -2.31 -2.11
CA LEU A 231 -3.57 -3.73 -2.11
C LEU A 231 -4.32 -4.53 -1.05
N ASN A 232 -5.22 -3.88 -0.31
CA ASN A 232 -5.98 -4.52 0.77
C ASN A 232 -5.08 -5.30 1.76
N ASP A 233 -3.86 -4.77 1.98
CA ASP A 233 -2.87 -5.35 2.86
C ASP A 233 -1.99 -4.25 3.47
N VAL A 234 -1.40 -4.53 4.62
CA VAL A 234 -0.50 -3.59 5.28
C VAL A 234 0.95 -3.74 4.79
N ALA A 235 1.70 -2.63 4.80
CA ALA A 235 3.08 -2.58 4.31
C ALA A 235 4.05 -3.57 4.99
N TRP A 236 3.72 -4.07 6.17
CA TRP A 236 4.55 -4.97 6.96
C TRP A 236 4.02 -6.41 7.01
N SER A 237 2.98 -6.74 6.27
CA SER A 237 2.44 -8.08 6.18
C SER A 237 3.47 -9.08 5.59
N ARG A 238 3.17 -10.36 5.73
CA ARG A 238 3.98 -11.42 5.09
C ARG A 238 3.91 -11.30 3.57
N THR A 239 2.70 -11.12 3.03
CA THR A 239 2.48 -11.04 1.58
C THR A 239 3.16 -9.84 0.96
N THR A 240 2.98 -8.64 1.54
CA THR A 240 3.66 -7.43 1.06
C THR A 240 5.19 -7.56 1.09
N LYS A 241 5.74 -8.18 2.14
CA LYS A 241 7.19 -8.46 2.20
C LYS A 241 7.64 -9.49 1.17
N LEU A 242 6.85 -10.55 0.96
CA LEU A 242 7.14 -11.54 -0.08
C LEU A 242 7.10 -10.88 -1.46
N PHE A 243 6.06 -10.08 -1.73
CA PHE A 243 5.96 -9.30 -2.97
C PHE A 243 7.20 -8.43 -3.21
N THR A 244 7.67 -7.66 -2.21
CA THR A 244 8.88 -6.82 -2.38
C THR A 244 10.12 -7.65 -2.68
N ARG A 245 10.29 -8.85 -2.08
CA ARG A 245 11.42 -9.74 -2.39
C ARG A 245 11.31 -10.37 -3.78
N VAL A 246 10.11 -10.77 -4.19
CA VAL A 246 9.84 -11.35 -5.52
C VAL A 246 10.02 -10.31 -6.62
N SER A 247 9.41 -9.15 -6.49
CA SER A 247 9.46 -8.08 -7.50
C SER A 247 10.78 -7.31 -7.50
N GLY A 248 11.46 -7.21 -6.36
CA GLY A 248 12.58 -6.31 -6.14
C GLY A 248 12.16 -4.87 -5.88
N MET A 249 10.86 -4.60 -5.80
CA MET A 249 10.38 -3.24 -5.59
C MET A 249 10.63 -2.76 -4.15
N LEU A 250 10.72 -1.45 -4.02
CA LEU A 250 10.94 -0.73 -2.78
C LEU A 250 9.66 0.01 -2.38
N ASP A 251 9.38 0.05 -1.08
CA ASP A 251 8.34 0.91 -0.52
C ASP A 251 8.97 2.27 -0.14
N PRO A 252 8.63 3.37 -0.84
CA PRO A 252 9.22 4.68 -0.58
C PRO A 252 8.83 5.27 0.77
N ARG A 253 7.83 4.71 1.47
CA ARG A 253 7.46 5.11 2.84
C ARG A 253 8.47 4.67 3.89
N ARG A 254 9.29 3.66 3.60
CA ARG A 254 10.22 3.09 4.60
C ARG A 254 11.16 4.16 5.16
N GLY A 255 11.10 4.34 6.49
CA GLY A 255 11.85 5.34 7.24
C GLY A 255 11.34 6.79 7.11
N ARG A 256 10.16 7.04 6.49
CA ARG A 256 9.59 8.38 6.30
C ARG A 256 8.25 8.59 6.97
N GLY A 257 7.51 7.52 7.25
CA GLY A 257 6.22 7.59 7.92
C GLY A 257 5.29 6.46 7.51
N MET A 258 4.15 6.35 8.18
CA MET A 258 3.19 5.29 7.92
C MET A 258 2.19 5.65 6.83
N PHE A 259 1.88 6.92 6.66
CA PHE A 259 0.89 7.42 5.69
C PHE A 259 -0.38 6.55 5.64
N SER A 260 -0.95 6.26 6.83
CA SER A 260 -2.13 5.38 6.95
C SER A 260 -3.31 5.97 6.22
N THR A 261 -3.82 5.27 5.22
CA THR A 261 -4.92 5.72 4.35
C THR A 261 -6.27 5.21 4.82
N PHE A 262 -6.37 4.05 5.38
CA PHE A 262 -7.59 3.42 5.91
C PHE A 262 -7.52 3.33 7.45
N HIS A 263 -8.53 3.52 8.25
CA HIS A 263 -9.89 3.95 7.98
C HIS A 263 -10.02 5.44 8.30
N ALA A 264 -10.49 6.25 7.34
CA ALA A 264 -10.56 7.70 7.50
C ALA A 264 -11.48 8.14 8.66
N GLY A 265 -12.60 7.46 8.86
CA GLY A 265 -13.56 7.74 9.92
C GLY A 265 -13.06 7.41 11.35
N HIS A 266 -11.93 6.69 11.50
CA HIS A 266 -11.38 6.33 12.80
C HIS A 266 -10.05 7.04 13.09
N ARG A 267 -9.89 7.58 14.31
CA ARG A 267 -8.63 8.26 14.67
C ARG A 267 -7.52 7.31 15.10
N LEU A 268 -7.84 6.20 15.73
CA LEU A 268 -6.88 5.27 16.33
C LEU A 268 -6.68 4.00 15.49
N LEU A 269 -7.67 3.64 14.66
CA LEU A 269 -7.64 2.44 13.84
C LEU A 269 -7.38 2.87 12.39
N ARG A 270 -6.10 2.99 12.03
CA ARG A 270 -5.66 3.44 10.71
C ARG A 270 -4.49 2.60 10.21
N TRP A 271 -4.57 2.17 8.95
CA TRP A 271 -3.57 1.33 8.30
C TRP A 271 -3.23 1.84 6.90
N PRO A 272 -2.01 1.61 6.40
CA PRO A 272 -1.60 1.96 5.06
C PRO A 272 -1.98 0.83 4.08
N LEU A 273 -3.18 0.87 3.51
CA LEU A 273 -3.66 -0.12 2.54
C LEU A 273 -3.39 0.31 1.09
N ASP A 274 -3.37 1.62 0.83
CA ASP A 274 -2.99 2.16 -0.46
C ASP A 274 -1.47 2.21 -0.57
N HIS A 275 -0.94 1.59 -1.61
CA HIS A 275 0.49 1.40 -1.81
C HIS A 275 1.00 2.10 -3.05
N ILE A 276 2.23 2.52 -2.96
CA ILE A 276 3.06 2.98 -4.06
C ILE A 276 4.38 2.23 -3.93
N PHE A 277 4.69 1.35 -4.88
CA PHE A 277 5.95 0.64 -4.95
C PHE A 277 6.72 1.06 -6.19
N VAL A 278 8.03 1.11 -6.09
CA VAL A 278 8.93 1.53 -7.16
C VAL A 278 10.13 0.60 -7.25
N THR A 279 10.70 0.47 -8.44
CA THR A 279 12.04 -0.13 -8.58
C THR A 279 13.12 0.82 -8.06
N GLU A 280 14.34 0.33 -7.92
CA GLU A 280 15.51 1.05 -7.39
C GLU A 280 15.82 2.37 -8.10
N HIS A 281 15.31 2.54 -9.31
CA HIS A 281 15.52 3.72 -10.15
C HIS A 281 14.87 5.01 -9.63
N PHE A 282 14.04 4.92 -8.58
CA PHE A 282 13.25 6.06 -8.12
C PHE A 282 13.68 6.56 -6.75
N THR A 283 13.57 7.87 -6.58
CA THR A 283 13.60 8.53 -5.26
C THR A 283 12.24 9.15 -4.96
N LEU A 284 11.92 9.26 -3.67
CA LEU A 284 10.73 9.96 -3.21
C LEU A 284 11.04 11.43 -2.97
N GLY A 285 10.46 12.32 -3.78
CA GLY A 285 10.52 13.77 -3.59
C GLY A 285 9.56 14.22 -2.49
N GLN A 286 8.31 13.75 -2.52
CA GLN A 286 7.28 14.10 -1.55
C GLN A 286 6.29 12.95 -1.39
N MET A 287 5.71 12.82 -0.20
CA MET A 287 4.53 11.97 0.05
C MET A 287 3.65 12.62 1.11
N GLN A 288 2.35 12.65 0.86
CA GLN A 288 1.39 13.29 1.72
C GLN A 288 0.06 12.53 1.69
N ARG A 289 -0.52 12.30 2.86
CA ARG A 289 -1.92 11.92 2.98
C ARG A 289 -2.77 13.19 2.94
N LEU A 290 -3.72 13.24 2.01
CA LEU A 290 -4.60 14.38 1.82
C LEU A 290 -5.79 14.37 2.80
N LYS A 291 -6.72 15.31 2.64
CA LYS A 291 -7.89 15.45 3.51
C LYS A 291 -8.93 14.37 3.17
N GLU A 292 -9.67 13.95 4.17
CA GLU A 292 -10.83 13.08 3.98
C GLU A 292 -11.92 13.79 3.16
N PHE A 293 -12.71 13.03 2.40
CA PHE A 293 -13.77 13.56 1.54
C PHE A 293 -15.04 12.68 1.54
N GLY A 294 -15.22 11.86 2.57
CA GLY A 294 -16.37 10.98 2.75
C GLY A 294 -16.10 9.52 2.40
N SER A 295 -14.96 9.19 1.80
CA SER A 295 -14.48 7.82 1.69
C SER A 295 -13.95 7.33 3.04
N ASP A 296 -13.93 6.03 3.25
CA ASP A 296 -13.20 5.40 4.35
C ASP A 296 -11.69 5.34 4.10
N HIS A 297 -11.23 5.72 2.90
CA HIS A 297 -9.83 5.97 2.58
C HIS A 297 -9.51 7.46 2.45
N PHE A 298 -8.31 7.85 2.87
CA PHE A 298 -7.72 9.15 2.55
C PHE A 298 -6.99 9.04 1.21
N PRO A 299 -7.06 10.06 0.33
CA PRO A 299 -6.20 10.12 -0.83
C PRO A 299 -4.73 10.22 -0.42
N ILE A 300 -3.84 9.61 -1.19
CA ILE A 300 -2.40 9.73 -1.04
C ILE A 300 -1.80 10.41 -2.27
N LEU A 301 -1.03 11.47 -2.03
CA LEU A 301 -0.26 12.19 -3.03
C LEU A 301 1.21 11.84 -2.86
N ALA A 302 1.90 11.52 -3.96
CA ALA A 302 3.34 11.31 -3.94
C ALA A 302 3.99 11.92 -5.19
N THR A 303 5.25 12.34 -5.07
CA THR A 303 6.10 12.72 -6.19
C THR A 303 7.29 11.77 -6.23
N LEU A 304 7.39 11.01 -7.30
CA LEU A 304 8.47 10.06 -7.54
C LEU A 304 9.39 10.60 -8.62
N CYS A 305 10.68 10.60 -8.39
CA CYS A 305 11.64 11.10 -9.36
C CYS A 305 12.55 9.97 -9.86
N TYR A 306 12.65 9.82 -11.17
CA TYR A 306 13.44 8.81 -11.85
C TYR A 306 14.93 9.21 -11.90
N HIS A 307 15.81 8.31 -11.47
CA HIS A 307 17.26 8.47 -11.45
C HIS A 307 17.95 7.20 -11.95
N PRO A 308 18.19 7.07 -13.26
CA PRO A 308 18.77 5.85 -13.85
C PRO A 308 20.16 5.51 -13.31
N SER A 309 20.96 6.53 -12.96
CA SER A 309 22.31 6.35 -12.41
C SER A 309 22.37 5.81 -10.97
N ARG A 310 21.23 5.74 -10.28
CA ARG A 310 21.12 5.27 -8.88
C ARG A 310 20.62 3.84 -8.73
N SER A 311 20.43 3.12 -9.83
CA SER A 311 19.96 1.73 -9.78
C SER A 311 20.86 0.82 -8.92
N ASP A 312 22.18 1.07 -8.90
CA ASP A 312 23.14 0.27 -8.14
C ASP A 312 23.28 0.70 -6.66
N GLU A 313 22.72 1.85 -6.27
CA GLU A 313 22.86 2.40 -4.92
C GLU A 313 21.79 1.90 -3.94
N ASN A 314 20.69 1.34 -4.43
CA ASN A 314 19.60 0.83 -3.62
C ASN A 314 19.75 -0.67 -3.39
N ASP A 315 19.58 -1.11 -2.14
CA ASP A 315 19.59 -2.52 -1.76
C ASP A 315 18.27 -3.17 -2.19
N THR A 316 18.27 -3.77 -3.37
CA THR A 316 17.10 -4.42 -3.97
C THR A 316 16.81 -5.74 -3.26
N PRO A 317 15.61 -5.93 -2.66
CA PRO A 317 15.24 -7.18 -2.01
C PRO A 317 15.29 -8.36 -2.98
N ARG A 318 15.72 -9.55 -2.48
CA ARG A 318 15.79 -10.78 -3.27
C ARG A 318 15.06 -11.93 -2.57
N PRO A 319 14.33 -12.77 -3.33
CA PRO A 319 13.67 -13.93 -2.78
C PRO A 319 14.70 -15.02 -2.43
N ASP A 320 14.53 -15.67 -1.28
CA ASP A 320 15.26 -16.85 -0.89
C ASP A 320 14.62 -18.16 -1.43
N ALA A 321 15.11 -19.31 -1.01
CA ALA A 321 14.59 -20.61 -1.45
C ALA A 321 13.16 -20.88 -0.94
N GLU A 322 12.87 -20.44 0.29
CA GLU A 322 11.55 -20.56 0.91
C GLU A 322 10.53 -19.65 0.21
N ASP A 323 10.91 -18.41 -0.09
CA ASP A 323 10.08 -17.47 -0.85
C ASP A 323 9.69 -18.03 -2.23
N LYS A 324 10.62 -18.68 -2.92
CA LYS A 324 10.36 -19.33 -4.23
C LYS A 324 9.38 -20.49 -4.12
N ALA A 325 9.45 -21.26 -3.04
CA ALA A 325 8.50 -22.33 -2.78
C ALA A 325 7.10 -21.77 -2.48
N ASP A 326 7.01 -20.74 -1.63
CA ASP A 326 5.76 -20.05 -1.31
C ASP A 326 5.09 -19.47 -2.56
N VAL A 327 5.86 -18.84 -3.45
CA VAL A 327 5.38 -18.30 -4.73
C VAL A 327 4.79 -19.41 -5.60
N LYS A 328 5.49 -20.55 -5.72
CA LYS A 328 5.02 -21.66 -6.51
C LYS A 328 3.71 -22.24 -5.98
N GLU A 329 3.59 -22.39 -4.67
CA GLU A 329 2.38 -22.89 -4.02
C GLU A 329 1.20 -21.92 -4.15
N THR A 330 1.47 -20.60 -4.18
CA THR A 330 0.41 -19.56 -4.21
C THR A 330 -0.16 -19.36 -5.61
N ILE A 331 0.67 -19.51 -6.67
CA ILE A 331 0.27 -19.22 -8.06
C ILE A 331 -0.31 -20.47 -8.75
N HIS A 332 -0.03 -21.68 -8.26
CA HIS A 332 -0.47 -22.97 -8.82
C HIS A 332 -1.44 -23.69 -7.90
#